data_131b05d05e3e57c1b7bba5e3b63176c8
#
_entry.id   131b05d05e3e57c1b7bba5e3b63176c8
#
_cell.length_a   1.000
_cell.length_b   1.000
_cell.length_c   1.000
_cell.angle_alpha   90.00
_cell.angle_beta   90.00
_cell.angle_gamma   90.00
#
_symmetry.space_group_name_H-M   'P 1'
#
loop_
_entity.id
_entity.type
_entity.pdbx_description
1 polymer ?
#
loop_
_entity_poly.entity_id
_entity_poly.type
_entity_poly.pdbx_seq_one_letter_code
_entity_poly.pdbx_strand_id
1 'polypeptide(L)'
;MDISNLHENCNYVEFVLKHKNGSKDKKDKDIDISIDNAHMQQILHNLSKRNYKSFSKQFKTYIYNDITMENTDHQEIKVYQLGLVDATESNDFVTMMYSKDKLPFHAFPSTTNHDCIYYTKRLTFRIHHRVFINFDTQYYVDDVENKQINKVFVNYNHEGNMDTELIGSILTSLESLFQTI
;
A
#
# COMPACT_ATOMS: atom_id res chain seq x y z
N MET A 1 4.87 12.83 -12.24
CA MET A 1 5.28 11.44 -11.99
C MET A 1 5.49 10.74 -13.32
N ASP A 2 6.64 10.12 -13.49
CA ASP A 2 7.01 9.49 -14.77
C ASP A 2 6.51 8.03 -14.80
N ILE A 3 5.66 7.70 -15.76
CA ILE A 3 5.08 6.37 -15.95
C ILE A 3 5.76 5.57 -17.07
N SER A 4 6.80 6.13 -17.70
CA SER A 4 7.47 5.50 -18.86
C SER A 4 8.14 4.16 -18.52
N ASN A 5 8.45 3.92 -17.26
CA ASN A 5 9.07 2.69 -16.76
C ASN A 5 8.08 1.59 -16.34
N LEU A 6 6.77 1.80 -16.53
CA LEU A 6 5.79 0.74 -16.28
C LEU A 6 5.88 -0.31 -17.40
N HIS A 7 5.94 -1.57 -16.99
CA HIS A 7 5.94 -2.69 -17.93
C HIS A 7 4.60 -2.78 -18.67
N GLU A 8 4.63 -3.08 -19.97
CA GLU A 8 3.44 -3.24 -20.80
C GLU A 8 2.44 -4.26 -20.25
N ASN A 9 2.93 -5.26 -19.51
CA ASN A 9 2.12 -6.31 -18.90
C ASN A 9 1.65 -6.00 -17.47
N CYS A 10 1.98 -4.83 -16.93
CA CYS A 10 1.54 -4.41 -15.60
C CYS A 10 0.09 -3.96 -15.66
N ASN A 11 -0.80 -4.64 -14.93
CA ASN A 11 -2.22 -4.28 -14.85
C ASN A 11 -2.57 -3.46 -13.61
N TYR A 12 -1.66 -3.38 -12.64
CA TYR A 12 -1.90 -2.72 -11.36
C TYR A 12 -0.76 -1.77 -11.02
N VAL A 13 -1.14 -0.62 -10.52
CA VAL A 13 -0.23 0.37 -9.96
C VAL A 13 -0.62 0.63 -8.51
N GLU A 14 0.37 0.70 -7.64
CA GLU A 14 0.20 1.02 -6.23
C GLU A 14 0.91 2.33 -5.92
N PHE A 15 0.18 3.30 -5.35
CA PHE A 15 0.73 4.54 -4.85
C PHE A 15 0.79 4.47 -3.33
N VAL A 16 1.99 4.54 -2.78
CA VAL A 16 2.20 4.50 -1.32
C VAL A 16 2.58 5.88 -0.84
N LEU A 17 1.94 6.32 0.24
CA LEU A 17 2.19 7.60 0.88
C LEU A 17 3.05 7.41 2.13
N LYS A 18 4.12 8.19 2.21
CA LYS A 18 5.04 8.21 3.33
C LYS A 18 5.23 9.62 3.84
N HIS A 19 5.11 9.82 5.16
CA HIS A 19 5.45 11.10 5.78
C HIS A 19 6.96 11.26 5.87
N LYS A 20 7.51 12.43 5.48
CA LYS A 20 8.96 12.69 5.48
C LYS A 20 9.60 12.58 6.86
N ASN A 21 8.87 12.91 7.92
CA ASN A 21 9.35 12.88 9.30
C ASN A 21 9.11 11.52 10.01
N GLY A 22 8.60 10.53 9.32
CA GLY A 22 8.08 9.27 9.88
C GLY A 22 9.10 8.26 10.36
N SER A 23 10.41 8.43 10.16
CA SER A 23 11.39 7.62 10.86
C SER A 23 12.75 8.29 10.92
N LYS A 24 13.14 8.66 12.14
CA LYS A 24 14.52 9.04 12.46
C LYS A 24 15.39 7.83 12.83
N ASP A 25 14.83 6.63 12.87
CA ASP A 25 15.57 5.41 13.16
C ASP A 25 16.18 4.83 11.90
N LYS A 26 17.40 5.25 11.62
CA LYS A 26 18.22 4.90 10.45
C LYS A 26 18.76 3.45 10.43
N LYS A 27 18.21 2.51 11.21
CA LYS A 27 18.81 1.17 11.33
C LYS A 27 18.14 0.08 10.52
N ASP A 28 16.94 0.25 10.03
CA ASP A 28 16.30 -0.76 9.20
C ASP A 28 16.23 -0.30 7.75
N LYS A 29 16.92 -1.06 6.91
CA LYS A 29 16.86 -0.94 5.44
C LYS A 29 15.52 -1.39 4.87
N ASP A 30 14.61 -1.83 5.71
CA ASP A 30 13.25 -2.17 5.32
C ASP A 30 12.50 -0.86 5.06
N ILE A 31 11.87 -0.81 3.91
CA ILE A 31 11.07 0.30 3.43
C ILE A 31 10.08 0.68 4.53
N ASP A 32 10.46 1.68 5.32
CA ASP A 32 9.63 2.18 6.42
C ASP A 32 8.45 2.97 5.83
N ILE A 33 7.47 2.22 5.33
CA ILE A 33 6.22 2.74 4.77
C ILE A 33 5.26 2.90 5.94
N SER A 34 5.59 3.82 6.82
CA SER A 34 4.72 4.12 7.96
C SER A 34 4.20 5.56 7.89
N ILE A 35 2.93 5.69 8.18
CA ILE A 35 2.29 6.95 8.50
C ILE A 35 1.92 6.91 9.98
N ASP A 36 2.08 8.00 10.71
CA ASP A 36 1.68 8.01 12.09
C ASP A 36 0.16 7.85 12.24
N ASN A 37 -0.25 7.35 13.40
CA ASN A 37 -1.66 7.04 13.65
C ASN A 37 -2.56 8.28 13.60
N ALA A 38 -2.09 9.44 14.04
CA ALA A 38 -2.88 10.67 14.04
C ALA A 38 -3.22 11.11 12.61
N HIS A 39 -2.25 11.09 11.70
CA HIS A 39 -2.47 11.40 10.29
C HIS A 39 -3.38 10.38 9.62
N MET A 40 -3.19 9.09 9.89
CA MET A 40 -4.06 8.05 9.36
C MET A 40 -5.50 8.23 9.80
N GLN A 41 -5.74 8.51 11.09
CA GLN A 41 -7.09 8.76 11.61
C GLN A 41 -7.72 10.01 11.01
N GLN A 42 -6.94 11.05 10.75
CA GLN A 42 -7.45 12.26 10.09
C GLN A 42 -7.91 11.98 8.66
N ILE A 43 -7.13 11.22 7.90
CA ILE A 43 -7.51 10.82 6.54
C ILE A 43 -8.78 9.95 6.55
N LEU A 44 -8.84 8.98 7.46
CA LEU A 44 -10.01 8.13 7.65
C LEU A 44 -11.26 8.95 7.99
N HIS A 45 -11.14 9.93 8.88
CA HIS A 45 -12.23 10.83 9.21
C HIS A 45 -12.71 11.63 8.00
N ASN A 46 -11.80 12.16 7.20
CA ASN A 46 -12.14 12.90 5.98
C ASN A 46 -12.84 12.01 4.93
N LEU A 47 -12.39 10.76 4.79
CA LEU A 47 -13.02 9.81 3.88
C LEU A 47 -14.39 9.33 4.37
N SER A 48 -14.57 9.17 5.67
CA SER A 48 -15.86 8.73 6.25
C SER A 48 -17.01 9.72 6.02
N LYS A 49 -16.69 10.99 5.80
CA LYS A 49 -17.67 12.03 5.43
C LYS A 49 -18.15 11.90 3.98
N ARG A 50 -17.48 11.11 3.17
CA ARG A 50 -17.84 10.85 1.79
C ARG A 50 -18.51 9.47 1.71
N ASN A 51 -19.61 9.35 1.00
CA ASN A 51 -20.39 8.11 0.89
C ASN A 51 -19.70 7.06 -0.01
N TYR A 52 -18.45 6.76 0.24
CA TYR A 52 -17.75 5.68 -0.44
C TYR A 52 -18.12 4.32 0.17
N LYS A 53 -18.26 3.31 -0.68
CA LYS A 53 -18.35 1.93 -0.20
C LYS A 53 -17.03 1.54 0.45
N SER A 54 -17.12 0.93 1.62
CA SER A 54 -15.96 0.43 2.34
C SER A 54 -16.16 -1.03 2.74
N PHE A 55 -15.06 -1.74 2.87
CA PHE A 55 -15.01 -3.11 3.39
C PHE A 55 -13.70 -3.33 4.11
N SER A 56 -13.73 -4.24 5.06
CA SER A 56 -12.55 -4.60 5.85
C SER A 56 -12.23 -6.08 5.73
N LYS A 57 -10.96 -6.41 5.81
CA LYS A 57 -10.49 -7.78 5.88
C LYS A 57 -9.27 -7.91 6.77
N GLN A 58 -9.03 -9.12 7.25
CA GLN A 58 -7.86 -9.48 8.04
C GLN A 58 -7.15 -10.65 7.37
N PHE A 59 -5.82 -10.62 7.37
CA PHE A 59 -5.01 -11.65 6.75
C PHE A 59 -3.59 -11.64 7.30
N LYS A 60 -2.88 -12.74 7.08
CA LYS A 60 -1.44 -12.79 7.31
C LYS A 60 -0.70 -12.40 6.05
N THR A 61 0.33 -11.60 6.21
CA THR A 61 1.23 -11.19 5.13
C THR A 61 2.59 -11.79 5.38
N TYR A 62 3.11 -12.50 4.40
CA TYR A 62 4.43 -13.11 4.41
C TYR A 62 5.29 -12.39 3.39
N ILE A 63 6.51 -12.00 3.77
CA ILE A 63 7.46 -11.35 2.88
C ILE A 63 8.71 -12.22 2.78
N TYR A 64 9.14 -12.48 1.56
CA TYR A 64 10.39 -13.13 1.23
C TYR A 64 11.07 -12.36 0.09
N ASN A 65 12.22 -11.76 0.37
CA ASN A 65 12.85 -10.77 -0.49
C ASN A 65 11.85 -9.66 -0.85
N ASP A 66 11.53 -9.50 -2.12
CA ASP A 66 10.59 -8.51 -2.66
C ASP A 66 9.22 -9.12 -3.05
N ILE A 67 9.01 -10.41 -2.73
CA ILE A 67 7.76 -11.12 -2.99
C ILE A 67 6.89 -11.11 -1.75
N THR A 68 5.63 -10.73 -1.92
CA THR A 68 4.63 -10.69 -0.85
C THR A 68 3.54 -11.73 -1.10
N MET A 69 3.18 -12.45 -0.05
CA MET A 69 2.03 -13.35 -0.04
C MET A 69 1.02 -12.89 1.01
N GLU A 70 -0.21 -12.66 0.60
CA GLU A 70 -1.35 -12.38 1.49
C GLU A 70 -2.21 -13.64 1.58
N ASN A 71 -2.47 -14.08 2.81
CA ASN A 71 -3.28 -15.27 3.09
C ASN A 71 -4.43 -14.91 4.01
N THR A 72 -5.65 -14.94 3.48
CA THR A 72 -6.88 -14.72 4.24
C THR A 72 -7.40 -16.01 4.87
N ASP A 73 -8.18 -15.90 5.95
CA ASP A 73 -8.78 -17.05 6.64
C ASP A 73 -9.74 -17.86 5.75
N HIS A 74 -10.21 -17.28 4.65
CA HIS A 74 -11.02 -17.95 3.63
C HIS A 74 -10.20 -18.68 2.57
N GLN A 75 -8.91 -18.92 2.81
CA GLN A 75 -7.96 -19.58 1.91
C GLN A 75 -7.74 -18.84 0.58
N GLU A 76 -8.09 -17.57 0.51
CA GLU A 76 -7.69 -16.72 -0.61
C GLU A 76 -6.22 -16.36 -0.45
N ILE A 77 -5.40 -16.79 -1.40
CA ILE A 77 -3.96 -16.53 -1.42
C ILE A 77 -3.64 -15.65 -2.61
N LYS A 78 -2.96 -14.54 -2.34
CA LYS A 78 -2.45 -13.62 -3.36
C LYS A 78 -0.94 -13.53 -3.23
N VAL A 79 -0.24 -13.75 -4.31
CA VAL A 79 1.21 -13.58 -4.41
C VAL A 79 1.52 -12.49 -5.42
N TYR A 80 2.35 -11.55 -5.05
CA TYR A 80 2.72 -10.43 -5.91
C TYR A 80 4.11 -9.90 -5.61
N GLN A 81 4.64 -9.14 -6.54
CA GLN A 81 5.89 -8.41 -6.43
C GLN A 81 5.64 -6.93 -6.72
N LEU A 82 6.25 -6.05 -5.91
CA LEU A 82 6.22 -4.62 -6.13
C LEU A 82 7.56 -4.17 -6.71
N GLY A 83 7.51 -3.40 -7.79
CA GLY A 83 8.66 -2.74 -8.39
C GLY A 83 8.51 -1.23 -8.30
N LEU A 84 9.48 -0.55 -7.69
CA LEU A 84 9.47 0.92 -7.64
C LEU A 84 9.66 1.50 -9.04
N VAL A 85 8.73 2.35 -9.45
CA VAL A 85 8.75 3.01 -10.78
C VAL A 85 9.23 4.46 -10.63
N ASP A 86 8.65 5.20 -9.70
CA ASP A 86 8.96 6.61 -9.47
C ASP A 86 8.59 7.05 -8.05
N ALA A 87 9.14 8.17 -7.62
CA ALA A 87 8.80 8.80 -6.36
C ALA A 87 8.72 10.32 -6.53
N THR A 88 7.69 10.94 -5.96
CA THR A 88 7.48 12.38 -5.99
C THR A 88 7.41 12.92 -4.57
N GLU A 89 8.16 14.00 -4.30
CA GLU A 89 8.14 14.67 -3.00
C GLU A 89 7.23 15.89 -3.02
N SER A 90 6.42 16.04 -2.00
CA SER A 90 5.75 17.27 -1.60
C SER A 90 6.37 17.80 -0.30
N ASN A 91 5.84 18.91 0.25
CA ASN A 91 6.42 19.53 1.46
C ASN A 91 6.55 18.55 2.64
N ASP A 92 5.53 17.71 2.89
CA ASP A 92 5.46 16.85 4.06
C ASP A 92 5.46 15.35 3.72
N PHE A 93 5.24 15.00 2.45
CA PHE A 93 5.04 13.60 2.02
C PHE A 93 5.92 13.22 0.83
N VAL A 94 6.21 11.94 0.78
CA VAL A 94 6.73 11.26 -0.41
C VAL A 94 5.64 10.31 -0.91
N THR A 95 5.28 10.44 -2.18
CA THR A 95 4.41 9.49 -2.87
C THR A 95 5.27 8.59 -3.74
N MET A 96 5.23 7.30 -3.45
CA MET A 96 5.99 6.28 -4.17
C MET A 96 5.04 5.51 -5.08
N MET A 97 5.37 5.41 -6.35
CA MET A 97 4.61 4.63 -7.34
C MET A 97 5.30 3.30 -7.60
N TYR A 98 4.56 2.22 -7.40
CA TYR A 98 5.01 0.85 -7.67
C TYR A 98 4.19 0.20 -8.77
N SER A 99 4.84 -0.58 -9.63
CA SER A 99 4.16 -1.61 -10.41
C SER A 99 3.86 -2.80 -9.49
N LYS A 100 2.68 -3.40 -9.64
CA LYS A 100 2.28 -4.59 -8.89
C LYS A 100 2.02 -5.73 -9.84
N ASP A 101 2.92 -6.70 -9.84
CA ASP A 101 2.85 -7.87 -10.70
C ASP A 101 2.32 -9.07 -9.92
N LYS A 102 1.21 -9.64 -10.37
CA LYS A 102 0.69 -10.90 -9.82
C LYS A 102 1.62 -12.04 -10.18
N LEU A 103 1.91 -12.87 -9.20
CA LEU A 103 2.73 -14.07 -9.36
C LEU A 103 1.87 -15.32 -9.07
N PRO A 104 2.22 -16.47 -9.68
CA PRO A 104 1.59 -17.73 -9.32
C PRO A 104 1.98 -18.13 -7.89
N PHE A 105 1.10 -18.90 -7.22
CA PHE A 105 1.30 -19.32 -5.84
C PHE A 105 2.65 -20.00 -5.58
N HIS A 106 3.13 -20.81 -6.51
CA HIS A 106 4.40 -21.53 -6.38
C HIS A 106 5.63 -20.62 -6.48
N ALA A 107 5.48 -19.34 -6.89
CA ALA A 107 6.58 -18.39 -6.90
C ALA A 107 7.01 -17.96 -5.48
N PHE A 108 6.13 -18.14 -4.48
CA PHE A 108 6.48 -17.93 -3.09
C PHE A 108 7.11 -19.21 -2.53
N PRO A 109 8.34 -19.13 -1.97
CA PRO A 109 9.00 -20.32 -1.44
C PRO A 109 8.22 -20.91 -0.26
N SER A 110 8.24 -22.25 -0.14
CA SER A 110 7.52 -22.94 0.93
C SER A 110 8.01 -22.52 2.31
N THR A 111 7.18 -22.02 3.04
CA THR A 111 6.87 -21.68 4.42
C THR A 111 7.93 -21.63 5.53
N THR A 112 9.19 -21.98 5.38
CA THR A 112 10.11 -22.06 6.53
C THR A 112 11.10 -20.90 6.65
N ASN A 113 11.29 -20.09 5.60
CA ASN A 113 12.29 -19.03 5.56
C ASN A 113 11.66 -17.71 5.09
N HIS A 114 10.79 -17.11 5.92
CA HIS A 114 10.26 -15.78 5.65
C HIS A 114 11.15 -14.71 6.28
N ASP A 115 11.34 -13.59 5.57
CA ASP A 115 12.03 -12.43 6.13
C ASP A 115 11.15 -11.75 7.19
N CYS A 116 9.83 -11.66 6.93
CA CYS A 116 8.85 -11.06 7.81
C CYS A 116 7.49 -11.74 7.72
N ILE A 117 6.78 -11.77 8.85
CA ILE A 117 5.36 -12.15 8.92
C ILE A 117 4.61 -11.05 9.65
N TYR A 118 3.56 -10.53 9.02
CA TYR A 118 2.67 -9.54 9.59
C TYR A 118 1.25 -10.06 9.74
N TYR A 119 0.59 -9.66 10.82
CA TYR A 119 -0.85 -9.70 10.91
C TYR A 119 -1.40 -8.37 10.42
N THR A 120 -2.22 -8.39 9.37
CA THR A 120 -2.70 -7.18 8.69
C THR A 120 -4.21 -7.05 8.82
N LYS A 121 -4.66 -5.87 9.25
CA LYS A 121 -6.05 -5.42 9.17
C LYS A 121 -6.12 -4.35 8.11
N ARG A 122 -6.93 -4.57 7.07
CA ARG A 122 -7.11 -3.64 5.96
C ARG A 122 -8.52 -3.10 5.93
N LEU A 123 -8.64 -1.78 5.89
CA LEU A 123 -9.86 -1.06 5.55
C LEU A 123 -9.71 -0.45 4.16
N THR A 124 -10.63 -0.78 3.27
CA THR A 124 -10.60 -0.35 1.86
C THR A 124 -11.80 0.51 1.55
N PHE A 125 -11.57 1.65 0.90
CA PHE A 125 -12.60 2.51 0.31
C PHE A 125 -12.52 2.45 -1.20
N ARG A 126 -13.66 2.18 -1.84
CA ARG A 126 -13.77 2.25 -3.30
C ARG A 126 -14.15 3.67 -3.70
N ILE A 127 -13.18 4.43 -4.22
CA ILE A 127 -13.39 5.82 -4.65
C ILE A 127 -13.78 5.92 -6.12
N HIS A 128 -13.45 4.93 -6.92
CA HIS A 128 -13.79 4.77 -8.32
C HIS A 128 -13.85 3.28 -8.65
N HIS A 129 -14.47 2.88 -9.78
CA HIS A 129 -14.57 1.46 -10.12
C HIS A 129 -13.22 0.75 -10.29
N ARG A 130 -12.15 1.49 -10.57
CA ARG A 130 -10.77 0.98 -10.71
C ARG A 130 -9.81 1.47 -9.65
N VAL A 131 -10.27 2.29 -8.69
CA VAL A 131 -9.41 2.94 -7.70
C VAL A 131 -9.89 2.67 -6.30
N PHE A 132 -8.98 2.16 -5.47
CA PHE A 132 -9.22 1.80 -4.08
C PHE A 132 -8.18 2.45 -3.18
N ILE A 133 -8.62 3.11 -2.10
CA ILE A 133 -7.73 3.57 -1.03
C ILE A 133 -7.75 2.54 0.08
N ASN A 134 -6.58 2.10 0.50
CA ASN A 134 -6.37 1.09 1.52
C ASN A 134 -5.63 1.67 2.73
N PHE A 135 -6.10 1.27 3.89
CA PHE A 135 -5.49 1.57 5.17
C PHE A 135 -5.13 0.26 5.85
N ASP A 136 -3.85 -0.03 5.91
CA ASP A 136 -3.34 -1.22 6.58
C ASP A 136 -2.81 -0.85 7.97
N THR A 137 -3.25 -1.62 8.94
CA THR A 137 -2.65 -1.67 10.26
C THR A 137 -1.99 -3.02 10.40
N GLN A 138 -0.67 -3.03 10.55
CA GLN A 138 0.15 -4.24 10.55
C GLN A 138 0.84 -4.41 11.90
N TYR A 139 0.93 -5.66 12.34
CA TYR A 139 1.66 -6.06 13.55
C TYR A 139 2.60 -7.20 13.17
N TYR A 140 3.85 -7.11 13.59
CA TYR A 140 4.77 -8.25 13.47
C TYR A 140 4.29 -9.41 14.35
N VAL A 141 4.25 -10.61 13.79
CA VAL A 141 3.78 -11.81 14.52
C VAL A 141 4.68 -12.14 15.71
N ASP A 142 5.99 -11.89 15.57
CA ASP A 142 7.00 -12.23 16.59
C ASP A 142 7.45 -11.02 17.42
N ASP A 143 6.79 -9.87 17.30
CA ASP A 143 7.17 -8.67 18.04
C ASP A 143 6.54 -8.67 19.44
N VAL A 144 7.40 -8.79 20.45
CA VAL A 144 7.01 -8.72 21.87
C VAL A 144 6.44 -7.33 22.24
N GLU A 145 6.87 -6.28 21.54
CA GLU A 145 6.45 -4.89 21.79
C GLU A 145 5.13 -4.52 21.10
N ASN A 146 4.59 -5.38 20.24
CA ASN A 146 3.37 -5.13 19.46
C ASN A 146 3.39 -3.80 18.70
N LYS A 147 4.52 -3.46 18.08
CA LYS A 147 4.63 -2.26 17.26
C LYS A 147 3.64 -2.29 16.13
N GLN A 148 2.81 -1.25 16.08
CA GLN A 148 1.86 -1.04 15.00
C GLN A 148 2.53 -0.28 13.86
N ILE A 149 2.41 -0.80 12.65
CA ILE A 149 2.81 -0.13 11.42
C ILE A 149 1.55 0.22 10.64
N ASN A 150 1.42 1.50 10.27
CA ASN A 150 0.30 1.97 9.47
C ASN A 150 0.78 2.26 8.04
N LYS A 151 0.04 1.78 7.07
CA LYS A 151 0.31 2.02 5.65
C LYS A 151 -0.94 2.56 4.98
N VAL A 152 -0.82 3.65 4.24
CA VAL A 152 -1.87 4.19 3.37
C VAL A 152 -1.40 4.07 1.93
N PHE A 153 -2.20 3.43 1.09
CA PHE A 153 -1.87 3.25 -0.30
C PHE A 153 -3.11 3.17 -1.20
N VAL A 154 -2.92 3.53 -2.44
CA VAL A 154 -3.96 3.50 -3.46
C VAL A 154 -3.62 2.46 -4.49
N ASN A 155 -4.57 1.57 -4.75
CA ASN A 155 -4.49 0.62 -5.86
C ASN A 155 -5.28 1.15 -7.05
N TYR A 156 -4.63 1.18 -8.21
CA TYR A 156 -5.22 1.50 -9.49
C TYR A 156 -5.09 0.31 -10.44
N ASN A 157 -6.23 -0.23 -10.87
CA ASN A 157 -6.30 -1.26 -11.89
C ASN A 157 -6.57 -0.60 -13.25
N HIS A 158 -5.53 -0.45 -14.06
CA HIS A 158 -5.66 0.22 -15.35
C HIS A 158 -6.04 -0.71 -16.53
N GLU A 159 -6.09 -2.02 -16.32
CA GLU A 159 -6.53 -3.01 -17.31
C GLU A 159 -5.85 -2.86 -18.71
N GLY A 160 -4.56 -2.53 -18.72
CA GLY A 160 -3.78 -2.34 -19.95
C GLY A 160 -3.85 -0.94 -20.57
N ASN A 161 -4.77 -0.09 -20.17
CA ASN A 161 -4.88 1.32 -20.61
C ASN A 161 -4.65 2.26 -19.45
N MET A 162 -3.43 2.77 -19.33
CA MET A 162 -3.11 3.74 -18.30
C MET A 162 -3.69 5.11 -18.63
N ASP A 163 -4.57 5.59 -17.77
CA ASP A 163 -5.16 6.92 -17.86
C ASP A 163 -4.33 7.90 -17.01
N THR A 164 -3.51 8.71 -17.68
CA THR A 164 -2.64 9.70 -17.03
C THR A 164 -3.41 10.81 -16.35
N GLU A 165 -4.58 11.19 -16.87
CA GLU A 165 -5.44 12.18 -16.22
C GLU A 165 -6.04 11.65 -14.92
N LEU A 166 -6.46 10.38 -14.93
CA LEU A 166 -6.94 9.72 -13.72
C LEU A 166 -5.85 9.59 -12.66
N ILE A 167 -4.62 9.23 -13.04
CA ILE A 167 -3.47 9.22 -12.14
C ILE A 167 -3.23 10.60 -11.54
N GLY A 168 -3.23 11.65 -12.37
CA GLY A 168 -3.09 13.03 -11.89
C GLY A 168 -4.20 13.42 -10.89
N SER A 169 -5.44 13.04 -11.17
CA SER A 169 -6.58 13.26 -10.27
C SER A 169 -6.45 12.51 -8.95
N ILE A 170 -5.96 11.26 -8.98
CA ILE A 170 -5.70 10.47 -7.78
C ILE A 170 -4.65 11.16 -6.91
N LEU A 171 -3.53 11.56 -7.50
CA LEU A 171 -2.45 12.24 -6.79
C LEU A 171 -2.90 13.55 -6.15
N THR A 172 -3.64 14.37 -6.90
CA THR A 172 -4.22 15.62 -6.39
C THR A 172 -5.20 15.38 -5.25
N SER A 173 -6.04 14.35 -5.37
CA SER A 173 -6.99 13.98 -4.32
C SER A 173 -6.30 13.50 -3.05
N LEU A 174 -5.24 12.73 -3.18
CA LEU A 174 -4.43 12.28 -2.06
C LEU A 174 -3.75 13.46 -1.36
N GLU A 175 -3.12 14.35 -2.11
CA GLU A 175 -2.52 15.58 -1.55
C GLU A 175 -3.55 16.41 -0.80
N SER A 176 -4.76 16.56 -1.34
CA SER A 176 -5.84 17.30 -0.67
C SER A 176 -6.31 16.65 0.63
N LEU A 177 -6.30 15.33 0.71
CA LEU A 177 -6.65 14.59 1.93
C LEU A 177 -5.60 14.80 3.05
N PHE A 178 -4.35 15.05 2.68
CA PHE A 178 -3.26 15.32 3.62
C PHE A 178 -3.14 16.80 4.01
N GLN A 179 -3.47 17.72 3.12
CA GLN A 179 -3.36 19.16 3.37
C GLN A 179 -4.40 19.73 4.34
N THR A 180 -5.41 18.96 4.68
CA THR A 180 -6.47 19.34 5.66
C THR A 180 -6.07 19.09 7.13
N ILE A 181 -4.83 18.80 7.36
CA ILE A 181 -4.28 18.56 8.71
C ILE A 181 -3.64 19.82 9.27
#